data_11deded37577d42898847a31181b9d0d
#
_entry.id   11deded37577d42898847a31181b9d0d
#
_cell.length_a   1.000
_cell.length_b   1.000
_cell.length_c   1.000
_cell.angle_alpha   90.00
_cell.angle_beta   90.00
_cell.angle_gamma   90.00
#
_symmetry.space_group_name_H-M   'P 1'
#
loop_
_entity.id
_entity.type
_entity.pdbx_description
1 polymer ?
#
loop_
_entity_poly.entity_id
_entity_poly.type
_entity_poly.pdbx_seq_one_letter_code
_entity_poly.pdbx_strand_id
1 'polypeptide(L)'
;MLADNDAAIRDAVFRDLHKPPAELMIGESGMVKQECIDAIKNLDKWAANRSVKTGIVNKFDNVHIRKDPLGMVLIIGAWNYPLNLLLAPAVGAIAAGNTVLLKPSEVAPNTAALLTKLLPSYLDQRAYRIVNGAADETTLLLEHKFDHIFYTGSGQVGRIIMGAAAKQLTPVTLELGGKR
;
A
#
# COMPACT_ATOMS: atom_id res chain seq x y z
N MET A 1 1.77 11.67 11.72
CA MET A 1 0.49 11.83 11.01
C MET A 1 -0.68 11.23 11.77
N LEU A 2 -0.75 9.87 11.95
CA LEU A 2 -1.92 9.23 12.57
C LEU A 2 -2.17 9.68 14.01
N ALA A 3 -1.12 9.87 14.81
CA ALA A 3 -1.27 10.34 16.19
C ALA A 3 -1.69 11.81 16.29
N ASP A 4 -1.07 12.66 15.48
CA ASP A 4 -1.30 14.11 15.52
C ASP A 4 -2.68 14.51 14.99
N ASN A 5 -3.31 13.65 14.18
CA ASN A 5 -4.58 13.92 13.50
C ASN A 5 -5.70 12.94 13.89
N ASP A 6 -5.59 12.27 15.03
CA ASP A 6 -6.51 11.21 15.46
C ASP A 6 -7.99 11.67 15.47
N ALA A 7 -8.27 12.87 15.96
CA ALA A 7 -9.64 13.42 15.99
C ALA A 7 -10.21 13.65 14.57
N ALA A 8 -9.40 14.20 13.66
CA ALA A 8 -9.83 14.43 12.28
C ALA A 8 -10.03 13.10 11.51
N ILE A 9 -9.20 12.12 11.79
CA ILE A 9 -9.32 10.78 11.21
C ILE A 9 -10.61 10.09 11.69
N ARG A 10 -10.90 10.17 12.99
CA ARG A 10 -12.15 9.62 13.55
C ARG A 10 -13.38 10.28 12.92
N ASP A 11 -13.39 11.61 12.79
CA ASP A 11 -14.48 12.33 12.16
C ASP A 11 -14.68 11.93 10.69
N ALA A 12 -13.62 11.86 9.91
CA ALA A 12 -13.68 11.48 8.50
C ALA A 12 -14.21 10.05 8.30
N VAL A 13 -13.68 9.08 9.04
CA VAL A 13 -14.13 7.68 8.94
C VAL A 13 -15.55 7.51 9.49
N PHE A 14 -15.92 8.26 10.52
CA PHE A 14 -17.30 8.24 11.02
C PHE A 14 -18.28 8.80 9.99
N ARG A 15 -17.93 9.87 9.29
CA ARG A 15 -18.77 10.41 8.20
C ARG A 15 -18.95 9.45 7.04
N ASP A 16 -17.94 8.68 6.71
CA ASP A 16 -17.99 7.71 5.61
C ASP A 16 -18.71 6.41 6.02
N LEU A 17 -18.41 5.88 7.20
CA LEU A 17 -18.73 4.49 7.56
C LEU A 17 -19.46 4.34 8.90
N HIS A 18 -19.66 5.42 9.67
CA HIS A 18 -20.21 5.40 11.02
C HIS A 18 -19.47 4.46 12.00
N LYS A 19 -18.17 4.21 11.76
CA LYS A 19 -17.35 3.36 12.62
C LYS A 19 -17.13 4.00 13.99
N PRO A 20 -17.35 3.25 15.07
CA PRO A 20 -17.04 3.73 16.41
C PRO A 20 -15.52 3.86 16.61
N PRO A 21 -15.06 4.77 17.51
CA PRO A 21 -13.62 4.99 17.73
C PRO A 21 -12.81 3.75 18.11
N ALA A 22 -13.43 2.81 18.85
CA ALA A 22 -12.75 1.57 19.23
C ALA A 22 -12.47 0.67 18.02
N GLU A 23 -13.42 0.54 17.10
CA GLU A 23 -13.24 -0.24 15.86
C GLU A 23 -12.17 0.40 14.96
N LEU A 24 -12.19 1.73 14.81
CA LEU A 24 -11.17 2.45 14.06
C LEU A 24 -9.77 2.22 14.65
N MET A 25 -9.65 2.29 15.98
CA MET A 25 -8.37 2.09 16.64
C MET A 25 -7.85 0.67 16.46
N ILE A 26 -8.71 -0.34 16.62
CA ILE A 26 -8.30 -1.74 16.55
C ILE A 26 -8.08 -2.18 15.09
N GLY A 27 -9.02 -1.88 14.20
CA GLY A 27 -9.05 -2.42 12.84
C GLY A 27 -8.32 -1.57 11.80
N GLU A 28 -8.00 -0.30 12.10
CA GLU A 28 -7.41 0.62 11.12
C GLU A 28 -6.18 1.35 11.66
N SER A 29 -6.35 2.45 12.38
CA SER A 29 -5.22 3.31 12.76
C SER A 29 -4.19 2.62 13.65
N GLY A 30 -4.62 1.73 14.54
CA GLY A 30 -3.73 0.95 15.39
C GLY A 30 -2.93 -0.08 14.61
N MET A 31 -3.55 -0.75 13.63
CA MET A 31 -2.85 -1.71 12.78
C MET A 31 -1.77 -1.01 11.95
N VAL A 32 -2.10 0.11 11.29
CA VAL A 32 -1.10 0.88 10.53
C VAL A 32 0.05 1.37 11.40
N LYS A 33 -0.25 1.82 12.64
CA LYS A 33 0.79 2.21 13.61
C LYS A 33 1.70 1.03 13.95
N GLN A 34 1.11 -0.15 14.17
CA GLN A 34 1.88 -1.35 14.48
C GLN A 34 2.77 -1.77 13.30
N GLU A 35 2.24 -1.76 12.07
CA GLU A 35 3.03 -2.02 10.86
C GLU A 35 4.22 -1.06 10.72
N CYS A 36 4.03 0.24 11.01
CA CYS A 36 5.13 1.21 11.03
C CYS A 36 6.20 0.85 12.08
N ILE A 37 5.79 0.50 13.30
CA ILE A 37 6.70 0.12 14.39
C ILE A 37 7.49 -1.13 14.01
N ASP A 38 6.81 -2.14 13.46
CA ASP A 38 7.43 -3.40 13.08
C ASP A 38 8.37 -3.22 11.88
N ALA A 39 8.00 -2.38 10.91
CA ALA A 39 8.88 -2.04 9.79
C ALA A 39 10.16 -1.34 10.27
N ILE A 40 10.05 -0.30 11.12
CA ILE A 40 11.21 0.42 11.67
C ILE A 40 12.11 -0.54 12.45
N LYS A 41 11.53 -1.40 13.29
CA LYS A 41 12.28 -2.34 14.13
C LYS A 41 13.02 -3.43 13.34
N ASN A 42 12.46 -3.84 12.22
CA ASN A 42 12.98 -4.97 11.45
C ASN A 42 13.64 -4.58 10.13
N LEU A 43 13.68 -3.30 9.77
CA LEU A 43 14.15 -2.83 8.46
C LEU A 43 15.54 -3.36 8.11
N ASP A 44 16.52 -3.22 9.00
CA ASP A 44 17.89 -3.67 8.77
C ASP A 44 17.95 -5.17 8.50
N LYS A 45 17.17 -5.97 9.26
CA LYS A 45 17.08 -7.41 9.07
C LYS A 45 16.41 -7.78 7.75
N TRP A 46 15.37 -7.04 7.38
CA TRP A 46 14.64 -7.29 6.13
C TRP A 46 15.45 -6.90 4.90
N ALA A 47 16.20 -5.80 4.97
CA ALA A 47 17.04 -5.31 3.88
C ALA A 47 18.37 -6.08 3.73
N ALA A 48 18.82 -6.77 4.79
CA ALA A 48 20.08 -7.47 4.77
C ALA A 48 20.18 -8.53 3.66
N ASN A 49 21.37 -8.62 3.06
CA ASN A 49 21.70 -9.69 2.13
C ASN A 49 21.63 -11.05 2.82
N ARG A 50 21.10 -12.04 2.12
CA ARG A 50 21.00 -13.41 2.63
C ARG A 50 22.02 -14.28 1.94
N SER A 51 23.00 -14.81 2.68
CA SER A 51 23.96 -15.78 2.17
C SER A 51 23.27 -17.06 1.69
N VAL A 52 23.75 -17.62 0.61
CA VAL A 52 23.26 -18.85 0.01
C VAL A 52 24.33 -19.94 0.14
N LYS A 53 23.92 -21.15 0.54
CA LYS A 53 24.81 -22.31 0.52
C LYS A 53 25.12 -22.68 -0.92
N THR A 54 26.40 -22.76 -1.26
CA THR A 54 26.89 -23.12 -2.59
C THR A 54 27.39 -24.55 -2.63
N GLY A 55 27.40 -25.16 -3.82
CA GLY A 55 28.05 -26.44 -4.06
C GLY A 55 29.56 -26.32 -4.09
N ILE A 56 30.24 -27.47 -4.20
CA ILE A 56 31.72 -27.57 -4.17
C ILE A 56 32.38 -26.66 -5.22
N VAL A 57 31.79 -26.53 -6.40
CA VAL A 57 32.34 -25.73 -7.52
C VAL A 57 32.46 -24.25 -7.16
N ASN A 58 31.46 -23.73 -6.42
CA ASN A 58 31.38 -22.31 -6.04
C ASN A 58 31.72 -22.10 -4.55
N LYS A 59 32.48 -23.02 -3.95
CA LYS A 59 32.77 -22.98 -2.50
C LYS A 59 33.55 -21.73 -2.07
N PHE A 60 34.32 -21.14 -2.98
CA PHE A 60 35.11 -19.94 -2.73
C PHE A 60 34.40 -18.64 -3.15
N ASP A 61 33.20 -18.72 -3.73
CA ASP A 61 32.42 -17.56 -4.16
C ASP A 61 31.59 -17.00 -3.00
N ASN A 62 31.49 -15.69 -2.94
CA ASN A 62 30.62 -15.03 -2.00
C ASN A 62 29.21 -14.84 -2.63
N VAL A 63 28.40 -15.89 -2.55
CA VAL A 63 27.06 -15.90 -3.16
C VAL A 63 26.00 -15.45 -2.14
N HIS A 64 25.21 -14.46 -2.51
CA HIS A 64 24.13 -13.96 -1.66
C HIS A 64 22.94 -13.50 -2.49
N ILE A 65 21.77 -13.49 -1.88
CA ILE A 65 20.55 -12.86 -2.41
C ILE A 65 20.51 -11.44 -1.89
N ARG A 66 20.57 -10.46 -2.79
CA ARG A 66 20.32 -9.05 -2.51
C ARG A 66 18.85 -8.73 -2.76
N LYS A 67 18.29 -7.87 -1.95
CA LYS A 67 16.93 -7.37 -2.10
C LYS A 67 16.98 -5.93 -2.62
N ASP A 68 16.43 -5.73 -3.80
CA ASP A 68 16.33 -4.41 -4.42
C ASP A 68 14.87 -3.99 -4.51
N PRO A 69 14.53 -2.69 -4.37
CA PRO A 69 13.18 -2.20 -4.60
C PRO A 69 12.72 -2.48 -6.03
N LEU A 70 11.44 -2.74 -6.20
CA LEU A 70 10.86 -2.97 -7.54
C LEU A 70 10.82 -1.68 -8.37
N GLY A 71 10.57 -0.54 -7.72
CA GLY A 71 10.44 0.76 -8.37
C GLY A 71 9.18 1.50 -7.94
N MET A 72 8.27 1.79 -8.86
CA MET A 72 7.01 2.49 -8.59
C MET A 72 5.86 1.52 -8.34
N VAL A 73 5.28 1.58 -7.14
CA VAL A 73 4.16 0.74 -6.70
C VAL A 73 2.87 1.55 -6.68
N LEU A 74 1.83 1.03 -7.36
CA LEU A 74 0.47 1.54 -7.22
C LEU A 74 -0.27 0.74 -6.14
N ILE A 75 -0.88 1.43 -5.18
CA ILE A 75 -1.72 0.82 -4.14
C ILE A 75 -3.14 1.36 -4.26
N ILE A 76 -4.10 0.47 -4.52
CA ILE A 76 -5.52 0.79 -4.63
C ILE A 76 -6.23 0.18 -3.42
N GLY A 77 -6.68 1.03 -2.50
CA GLY A 77 -7.34 0.63 -1.27
C GLY A 77 -8.86 0.46 -1.43
N ALA A 78 -9.46 -0.37 -0.56
CA ALA A 78 -10.90 -0.55 -0.49
C ALA A 78 -11.55 0.39 0.54
N TRP A 79 -12.88 0.53 0.44
CA TRP A 79 -13.66 1.48 1.23
C TRP A 79 -13.95 1.04 2.67
N ASN A 80 -14.01 -0.26 2.92
CA ASN A 80 -14.48 -0.81 4.18
C ASN A 80 -13.48 -0.66 5.35
N TYR A 81 -12.19 -0.56 5.05
CA TYR A 81 -11.12 -0.22 5.99
C TYR A 81 -10.18 0.78 5.30
N PRO A 82 -10.65 2.02 5.05
CA PRO A 82 -10.02 2.95 4.11
C PRO A 82 -8.63 3.42 4.52
N LEU A 83 -8.29 3.40 5.82
CA LEU A 83 -6.94 3.69 6.29
C LEU A 83 -6.04 2.46 6.18
N ASN A 84 -6.49 1.33 6.74
CA ASN A 84 -5.66 0.13 6.84
C ASN A 84 -5.33 -0.45 5.47
N LEU A 85 -6.34 -0.64 4.62
CA LEU A 85 -6.15 -1.27 3.30
C LEU A 85 -5.41 -0.38 2.29
N LEU A 86 -5.18 0.87 2.62
CA LEU A 86 -4.34 1.78 1.83
C LEU A 86 -2.95 1.94 2.43
N LEU A 87 -2.86 2.20 3.75
CA LEU A 87 -1.62 2.59 4.39
C LEU A 87 -0.77 1.41 4.86
N ALA A 88 -1.34 0.27 5.27
CA ALA A 88 -0.55 -0.88 5.69
C ALA A 88 0.30 -1.45 4.52
N PRO A 89 -0.25 -1.70 3.31
CA PRO A 89 0.59 -2.08 2.18
C PRO A 89 1.59 -0.98 1.78
N ALA A 90 1.25 0.31 1.98
CA ALA A 90 2.17 1.41 1.73
C ALA A 90 3.39 1.36 2.67
N VAL A 91 3.20 1.03 3.95
CA VAL A 91 4.32 0.84 4.90
C VAL A 91 5.29 -0.23 4.39
N GLY A 92 4.77 -1.37 3.93
CA GLY A 92 5.59 -2.44 3.35
C GLY A 92 6.34 -2.00 2.08
N ALA A 93 5.65 -1.30 1.17
CA ALA A 93 6.25 -0.80 -0.07
C ALA A 93 7.36 0.23 0.21
N ILE A 94 7.14 1.16 1.15
CA ILE A 94 8.12 2.17 1.58
C ILE A 94 9.32 1.49 2.27
N ALA A 95 9.07 0.54 3.17
CA ALA A 95 10.12 -0.21 3.85
C ALA A 95 11.00 -1.00 2.88
N ALA A 96 10.43 -1.46 1.76
CA ALA A 96 11.18 -2.10 0.68
C ALA A 96 11.93 -1.12 -0.24
N GLY A 97 11.83 0.19 0.00
CA GLY A 97 12.55 1.23 -0.77
C GLY A 97 11.86 1.67 -2.06
N ASN A 98 10.58 1.35 -2.24
CA ASN A 98 9.83 1.72 -3.44
C ASN A 98 9.28 3.15 -3.34
N THR A 99 9.03 3.77 -4.49
CA THR A 99 8.14 4.92 -4.60
C THR A 99 6.69 4.43 -4.66
N VAL A 100 5.74 5.22 -4.13
CA VAL A 100 4.35 4.76 -3.98
C VAL A 100 3.37 5.80 -4.48
N LEU A 101 2.44 5.34 -5.31
CA LEU A 101 1.24 6.07 -5.66
C LEU A 101 0.04 5.43 -4.96
N LEU A 102 -0.64 6.21 -4.15
CA LEU A 102 -1.81 5.79 -3.37
C LEU A 102 -3.09 6.21 -4.07
N LYS A 103 -4.03 5.29 -4.22
CA LYS A 103 -5.39 5.59 -4.69
C LYS A 103 -6.39 5.09 -3.65
N PRO A 104 -6.90 5.97 -2.77
CA PRO A 104 -7.97 5.62 -1.84
C PRO A 104 -9.29 5.31 -2.59
N SER A 105 -10.23 4.67 -1.92
CA SER A 105 -11.55 4.42 -2.49
C SER A 105 -12.39 5.70 -2.52
N GLU A 106 -13.06 5.94 -3.64
CA GLU A 106 -14.03 7.00 -3.84
C GLU A 106 -15.31 6.82 -3.00
N VAL A 107 -15.55 5.60 -2.52
CA VAL A 107 -16.70 5.27 -1.64
C VAL A 107 -16.50 5.78 -0.20
N ALA A 108 -15.26 6.13 0.17
CA ALA A 108 -14.93 6.77 1.45
C ALA A 108 -14.36 8.20 1.21
N PRO A 109 -15.17 9.13 0.72
CA PRO A 109 -14.69 10.42 0.20
C PRO A 109 -14.12 11.34 1.28
N ASN A 110 -14.66 11.33 2.51
CA ASN A 110 -14.13 12.16 3.59
C ASN A 110 -12.74 11.69 4.04
N THR A 111 -12.55 10.37 4.14
CA THR A 111 -11.25 9.76 4.45
C THR A 111 -10.25 10.01 3.33
N ALA A 112 -10.65 9.84 2.07
CA ALA A 112 -9.79 10.11 0.91
C ALA A 112 -9.33 11.58 0.86
N ALA A 113 -10.26 12.53 1.06
CA ALA A 113 -9.95 13.96 1.10
C ALA A 113 -9.00 14.32 2.24
N LEU A 114 -9.22 13.74 3.43
CA LEU A 114 -8.34 13.97 4.59
C LEU A 114 -6.93 13.44 4.33
N LEU A 115 -6.79 12.23 3.82
CA LEU A 115 -5.48 11.65 3.48
C LEU A 115 -4.76 12.48 2.42
N THR A 116 -5.47 12.95 1.39
CA THR A 116 -4.92 13.83 0.35
C THR A 116 -4.36 15.13 0.93
N LYS A 117 -5.02 15.67 1.95
CA LYS A 117 -4.56 16.88 2.66
C LYS A 117 -3.36 16.60 3.56
N LEU A 118 -3.35 15.47 4.27
CA LEU A 118 -2.35 15.21 5.31
C LEU A 118 -1.05 14.62 4.78
N LEU A 119 -1.11 13.63 3.88
CA LEU A 119 0.08 12.89 3.43
C LEU A 119 1.20 13.79 2.89
N PRO A 120 0.91 14.86 2.12
CA PRO A 120 1.93 15.77 1.65
C PRO A 120 2.80 16.44 2.72
N SER A 121 2.26 16.61 3.93
CA SER A 121 2.98 17.22 5.04
C SER A 121 3.89 16.24 5.82
N TYR A 122 3.76 14.94 5.56
CA TYR A 122 4.48 13.89 6.29
C TYR A 122 5.39 13.04 5.41
N LEU A 123 5.15 13.02 4.09
CA LEU A 123 5.91 12.21 3.14
C LEU A 123 6.49 13.07 2.02
N ASP A 124 7.66 12.69 1.51
CA ASP A 124 8.31 13.37 0.38
C ASP A 124 7.47 13.21 -0.89
N GLN A 125 6.91 14.30 -1.39
CA GLN A 125 6.05 14.35 -2.56
C GLN A 125 6.76 13.92 -3.87
N ARG A 126 8.07 13.84 -3.90
CA ARG A 126 8.80 13.33 -5.07
C ARG A 126 8.73 11.82 -5.18
N ALA A 127 8.54 11.13 -4.05
CA ALA A 127 8.53 9.67 -3.95
C ALA A 127 7.14 9.10 -3.62
N TYR A 128 6.30 9.86 -2.90
CA TYR A 128 5.03 9.36 -2.37
C TYR A 128 3.90 10.32 -2.71
N ARG A 129 2.93 9.85 -3.47
CA ARG A 129 1.79 10.65 -3.91
C ARG A 129 0.47 9.96 -3.67
N ILE A 130 -0.58 10.74 -3.64
CA ILE A 130 -1.96 10.27 -3.54
C ILE A 130 -2.75 10.89 -4.68
N VAL A 131 -3.60 10.06 -5.32
CA VAL A 131 -4.53 10.49 -6.38
C VAL A 131 -5.93 10.01 -6.02
N ASN A 132 -6.92 10.85 -6.25
CA ASN A 132 -8.32 10.49 -6.12
C ASN A 132 -8.92 10.27 -7.51
N GLY A 133 -9.93 9.42 -7.57
CA GLY A 133 -10.66 9.13 -8.80
C GLY A 133 -11.55 7.90 -8.64
N ALA A 134 -12.56 7.81 -9.47
CA ALA A 134 -13.47 6.68 -9.59
C ALA A 134 -12.96 5.68 -10.67
N ALA A 135 -13.87 4.97 -11.31
CA ALA A 135 -13.53 3.92 -12.27
C ALA A 135 -12.82 4.47 -13.52
N ASP A 136 -13.26 5.61 -14.04
CA ASP A 136 -12.70 6.18 -15.26
C ASP A 136 -11.26 6.67 -15.05
N GLU A 137 -11.01 7.44 -13.98
CA GLU A 137 -9.67 7.89 -13.63
C GLU A 137 -8.75 6.71 -13.26
N THR A 138 -9.29 5.68 -12.62
CA THR A 138 -8.52 4.47 -12.32
C THR A 138 -8.15 3.73 -13.60
N THR A 139 -9.03 3.70 -14.61
CA THR A 139 -8.75 3.08 -15.89
C THR A 139 -7.61 3.82 -16.61
N LEU A 140 -7.66 5.17 -16.64
CA LEU A 140 -6.56 5.98 -17.19
C LEU A 140 -5.26 5.77 -16.42
N LEU A 141 -5.33 5.68 -15.10
CA LEU A 141 -4.16 5.42 -14.25
C LEU A 141 -3.48 4.09 -14.61
N LEU A 142 -4.27 3.06 -14.90
CA LEU A 142 -3.79 1.73 -15.28
C LEU A 142 -3.18 1.65 -16.69
N GLU A 143 -3.26 2.71 -17.48
CA GLU A 143 -2.53 2.83 -18.76
C GLU A 143 -1.04 3.14 -18.54
N HIS A 144 -0.69 3.69 -17.38
CA HIS A 144 0.70 3.94 -17.00
C HIS A 144 1.39 2.66 -16.53
N LYS A 145 2.71 2.60 -16.76
CA LYS A 145 3.51 1.48 -16.28
C LYS A 145 3.82 1.65 -14.79
N PHE A 146 3.54 0.60 -14.04
CA PHE A 146 3.99 0.41 -12.66
C PHE A 146 4.88 -0.82 -12.56
N ASP A 147 5.75 -0.86 -11.56
CA ASP A 147 6.61 -2.02 -11.30
C ASP A 147 5.92 -3.04 -10.39
N HIS A 148 4.86 -2.61 -9.68
CA HIS A 148 3.94 -3.48 -8.95
C HIS A 148 2.59 -2.79 -8.75
N ILE A 149 1.49 -3.56 -8.75
CA ILE A 149 0.17 -3.07 -8.38
C ILE A 149 -0.36 -3.91 -7.22
N PHE A 150 -0.72 -3.24 -6.13
CA PHE A 150 -1.39 -3.84 -4.98
C PHE A 150 -2.85 -3.36 -4.97
N TYR A 151 -3.79 -4.28 -5.00
CA TYR A 151 -5.21 -3.99 -5.04
C TYR A 151 -5.96 -4.77 -3.97
N THR A 152 -6.81 -4.06 -3.22
CA THR A 152 -7.79 -4.65 -2.32
C THR A 152 -9.20 -4.31 -2.77
N GLY A 153 -10.06 -5.32 -2.98
CA GLY A 153 -11.44 -5.10 -3.38
C GLY A 153 -12.13 -6.31 -3.99
N SER A 154 -13.06 -6.07 -4.92
CA SER A 154 -13.84 -7.15 -5.54
C SER A 154 -13.03 -7.94 -6.57
N GLY A 155 -13.34 -9.23 -6.71
CA GLY A 155 -12.74 -10.07 -7.75
C GLY A 155 -13.05 -9.61 -9.19
N GLN A 156 -14.18 -8.91 -9.39
CA GLN A 156 -14.53 -8.35 -10.69
C GLN A 156 -13.53 -7.26 -11.10
N VAL A 157 -13.29 -6.29 -10.24
CA VAL A 157 -12.31 -5.22 -10.50
C VAL A 157 -10.89 -5.77 -10.51
N GLY A 158 -10.58 -6.75 -9.65
CA GLY A 158 -9.28 -7.42 -9.65
C GLY A 158 -8.92 -8.04 -11.00
N ARG A 159 -9.90 -8.64 -11.72
CA ARG A 159 -9.68 -9.15 -13.09
C ARG A 159 -9.38 -8.03 -14.09
N ILE A 160 -10.03 -6.89 -13.98
CA ILE A 160 -9.78 -5.72 -14.83
C ILE A 160 -8.34 -5.22 -14.61
N ILE A 161 -7.95 -5.05 -13.33
CA ILE A 161 -6.60 -4.61 -12.96
C ILE A 161 -5.54 -5.60 -13.45
N MET A 162 -5.76 -6.89 -13.24
CA MET A 162 -4.84 -7.92 -13.72
C MET A 162 -4.71 -7.93 -15.24
N GLY A 163 -5.83 -7.73 -15.97
CA GLY A 163 -5.82 -7.60 -17.43
C GLY A 163 -5.06 -6.37 -17.92
N ALA A 164 -5.19 -5.23 -17.23
CA ALA A 164 -4.42 -4.02 -17.54
C ALA A 164 -2.92 -4.22 -17.25
N ALA A 165 -2.59 -4.77 -16.09
CA ALA A 165 -1.21 -5.05 -15.67
C ALA A 165 -0.50 -6.03 -16.63
N ALA A 166 -1.22 -7.04 -17.13
CA ALA A 166 -0.67 -8.04 -18.07
C ALA A 166 -0.15 -7.41 -19.37
N LYS A 167 -0.73 -6.31 -19.83
CA LYS A 167 -0.26 -5.61 -21.03
C LYS A 167 1.17 -5.08 -20.91
N GLN A 168 1.60 -4.82 -19.68
CA GLN A 168 2.91 -4.26 -19.36
C GLN A 168 3.79 -5.23 -18.57
N LEU A 169 3.33 -6.47 -18.37
CA LEU A 169 3.97 -7.51 -17.56
C LEU A 169 4.21 -7.05 -16.12
N THR A 170 3.32 -6.20 -15.59
CA THR A 170 3.40 -5.71 -14.22
C THR A 170 2.90 -6.78 -13.24
N PRO A 171 3.69 -7.18 -12.23
CA PRO A 171 3.24 -8.06 -11.16
C PRO A 171 2.10 -7.44 -10.36
N VAL A 172 1.15 -8.26 -9.91
CA VAL A 172 0.02 -7.81 -9.10
C VAL A 172 -0.12 -8.61 -7.82
N THR A 173 -0.50 -7.94 -6.73
CA THR A 173 -1.03 -8.56 -5.52
C THR A 173 -2.51 -8.20 -5.43
N LEU A 174 -3.37 -9.22 -5.34
CA LEU A 174 -4.81 -9.05 -5.29
C LEU A 174 -5.34 -9.60 -3.96
N GLU A 175 -5.77 -8.70 -3.08
CA GLU A 175 -6.48 -9.00 -1.85
C GLU A 175 -7.98 -8.93 -2.11
N LEU A 176 -8.58 -10.08 -2.37
CA LEU A 176 -9.95 -10.15 -2.87
C LEU A 176 -10.94 -10.47 -1.77
N GLY A 177 -12.17 -9.95 -1.91
CA GLY A 177 -13.25 -10.19 -0.98
C GLY A 177 -13.67 -11.65 -0.91
N GLY A 178 -14.23 -12.04 0.25
CA GLY A 178 -14.63 -13.40 0.55
C GLY A 178 -15.83 -13.93 -0.24
N LYS A 179 -16.33 -15.07 0.20
CA LYS A 179 -17.41 -15.80 -0.47
C LYS A 179 -18.64 -14.93 -0.72
N ARG A 180 -19.10 -15.00 -1.93
CA ARG A 180 -20.52 -14.95 -2.32
C ARG A 180 -20.80 -16.07 -3.27
#